data_05667d31c4633194b3e1a28d373ac1ea
#
_entry.id   05667d31c4633194b3e1a28d373ac1ea
#
_cell.length_a   1.000
_cell.length_b   1.000
_cell.length_c   1.000
_cell.angle_alpha   90.00
_cell.angle_beta   90.00
_cell.angle_gamma   90.00
#
_symmetry.space_group_name_H-M   'P 1'
#
loop_
_entity.id
_entity.type
_entity.pdbx_description
1 polymer ?
#
loop_
_entity_poly.entity_id
_entity_poly.type
_entity_poly.pdbx_seq_one_letter_code
_entity_poly.pdbx_strand_id
1 'polypeptide(L)'
;AQKNNPFLHARSGTHGFQDINDIFGATFGFGGGPFGGFRQQRRNRDLSIRVNITLKQSYTGTQIEARFNTPAGRAQTVVVDIPPGVQSGQTIRYGGLGDDSIPNLPRGNLNVTVVVEADPVWERRGNDLITSFNISILEAMTGCIKEVTSLDGSIIPLKIRAGIHAGAEFAIGGKGF
;
A
#
# COMPACT_ATOMS: atom_id res chain seq x y z
N ALA A 1 40.07 -70.72 27.45
CA ALA A 1 39.35 -69.53 27.82
C ALA A 1 39.00 -68.76 26.57
N GLN A 2 37.85 -69.02 26.02
CA GLN A 2 37.36 -68.32 24.84
C GLN A 2 36.24 -67.33 25.24
N LYS A 3 36.50 -66.11 25.04
CA LYS A 3 35.50 -65.04 25.24
C LYS A 3 34.60 -64.94 23.99
N ASN A 4 33.36 -65.32 24.17
CA ASN A 4 32.30 -65.06 23.17
C ASN A 4 32.00 -63.58 23.05
N ASN A 5 32.11 -63.10 21.85
CA ASN A 5 31.74 -61.75 21.47
C ASN A 5 30.40 -61.79 20.71
N PRO A 6 29.29 -61.23 21.22
CA PRO A 6 27.95 -61.36 20.60
C PRO A 6 27.56 -60.16 19.73
N PHE A 7 28.48 -59.59 19.00
CA PHE A 7 28.14 -58.46 18.12
C PHE A 7 28.56 -58.72 16.68
N LEU A 8 27.82 -59.55 15.98
CA LEU A 8 27.87 -59.59 14.51
C LEU A 8 26.64 -60.31 13.98
N HIS A 9 25.54 -59.59 13.83
CA HIS A 9 24.52 -59.82 12.81
C HIS A 9 23.58 -58.62 12.76
N ALA A 10 24.05 -57.52 12.18
CA ALA A 10 23.16 -56.46 11.68
C ALA A 10 22.82 -56.81 10.24
N ARG A 11 21.68 -57.37 10.05
CA ARG A 11 21.10 -57.64 8.73
C ARG A 11 20.47 -56.34 8.18
N SER A 12 20.96 -55.90 7.05
CA SER A 12 20.40 -54.90 6.19
C SER A 12 18.88 -55.06 6.04
N GLY A 13 18.11 -54.06 6.45
CA GLY A 13 16.69 -53.90 6.19
C GLY A 13 16.45 -52.46 5.89
N THR A 14 16.37 -52.16 4.60
CA THR A 14 15.91 -50.87 4.03
C THR A 14 14.44 -50.69 4.40
N HIS A 15 14.13 -49.83 5.35
CA HIS A 15 12.80 -49.29 5.51
C HIS A 15 12.86 -47.78 5.45
N GLY A 16 12.09 -47.29 4.47
CA GLY A 16 12.00 -45.92 4.08
C GLY A 16 11.58 -45.01 5.23
N PHE A 17 12.07 -43.82 5.12
CA PHE A 17 11.63 -42.67 5.90
C PHE A 17 10.17 -42.38 5.56
N GLN A 18 9.27 -43.07 6.21
CA GLN A 18 7.86 -42.73 6.28
C GLN A 18 7.57 -42.24 7.70
N ASP A 19 7.08 -41.00 7.75
CA ASP A 19 6.37 -40.37 8.87
C ASP A 19 7.17 -39.95 10.10
N ILE A 20 7.91 -38.86 9.90
CA ILE A 20 8.28 -37.95 11.01
C ILE A 20 7.01 -37.44 11.74
N ASN A 21 5.88 -37.44 11.06
CA ASN A 21 4.58 -37.06 11.64
C ASN A 21 4.05 -38.12 12.66
N ASP A 22 4.33 -39.39 12.47
CA ASP A 22 3.88 -40.43 13.39
C ASP A 22 4.71 -40.49 14.70
N ILE A 23 5.98 -40.13 14.63
CA ILE A 23 6.84 -40.03 15.81
C ILE A 23 6.49 -38.80 16.66
N PHE A 24 6.10 -37.71 16.01
CA PHE A 24 5.66 -36.48 16.72
C PHE A 24 4.28 -36.66 17.35
N GLY A 25 3.38 -37.42 16.72
CA GLY A 25 2.05 -37.70 17.24
C GLY A 25 2.05 -38.61 18.48
N ALA A 26 2.95 -39.58 18.54
CA ALA A 26 3.02 -40.54 19.65
C ALA A 26 3.77 -40.03 20.89
N THR A 27 4.69 -39.08 20.74
CA THR A 27 5.49 -38.54 21.85
C THR A 27 4.88 -37.30 22.51
N PHE A 28 4.01 -36.56 21.81
CA PHE A 28 3.32 -35.37 22.32
C PHE A 28 1.81 -35.54 22.48
N GLY A 29 1.27 -36.74 22.35
CA GLY A 29 -0.15 -37.04 22.38
C GLY A 29 -0.74 -37.28 23.77
N PHE A 30 -0.18 -36.74 24.85
CA PHE A 30 -0.83 -36.81 26.15
C PHE A 30 -0.56 -35.57 26.99
N GLY A 31 -1.56 -34.76 27.07
CA GLY A 31 -1.57 -33.63 28.00
C GLY A 31 -2.09 -32.36 27.33
N GLY A 32 -3.32 -32.01 27.67
CA GLY A 32 -3.91 -30.73 27.30
C GLY A 32 -3.02 -29.56 27.66
N GLY A 33 -2.18 -29.15 26.71
CA GLY A 33 -1.40 -27.95 26.82
C GLY A 33 -2.31 -26.75 26.57
N PRO A 34 -2.05 -25.59 27.21
CA PRO A 34 -2.82 -24.33 27.05
C PRO A 34 -2.45 -23.60 25.74
N PHE A 35 -2.11 -24.33 24.67
CA PHE A 35 -2.10 -23.77 23.33
C PHE A 35 -3.55 -23.79 22.82
N GLY A 36 -4.34 -22.91 23.43
CA GLY A 36 -5.66 -22.55 22.92
C GLY A 36 -5.50 -22.22 21.45
N GLY A 37 -6.04 -23.08 20.59
CA GLY A 37 -6.13 -22.76 19.17
C GLY A 37 -6.71 -21.35 19.07
N PHE A 38 -5.96 -20.45 18.43
CA PHE A 38 -6.46 -19.17 18.02
C PHE A 38 -7.71 -19.48 17.18
N ARG A 39 -8.89 -19.45 17.80
CA ARG A 39 -10.16 -19.47 17.10
C ARG A 39 -10.14 -18.25 16.23
N GLN A 40 -9.69 -18.44 15.00
CA GLN A 40 -9.77 -17.41 13.97
C GLN A 40 -11.22 -17.00 13.92
N GLN A 41 -11.54 -15.87 14.54
CA GLN A 41 -12.89 -15.38 14.66
C GLN A 41 -13.42 -15.23 13.24
N ARG A 42 -14.32 -16.12 12.83
CA ARG A 42 -14.93 -16.08 11.51
C ARG A 42 -15.59 -14.71 11.36
N ARG A 43 -15.23 -14.02 10.32
CA ARG A 43 -15.81 -12.72 9.95
C ARG A 43 -16.18 -12.73 8.47
N ASN A 44 -16.98 -11.80 8.04
CA ASN A 44 -17.29 -11.56 6.66
C ASN A 44 -16.03 -11.22 5.87
N ARG A 45 -16.10 -11.32 4.54
CA ARG A 45 -14.96 -11.10 3.64
C ARG A 45 -14.57 -9.63 3.61
N ASP A 46 -13.28 -9.39 3.48
CA ASP A 46 -12.76 -8.06 3.19
C ASP A 46 -13.08 -7.72 1.72
N LEU A 47 -13.48 -6.48 1.46
CA LEU A 47 -13.72 -5.95 0.13
C LEU A 47 -12.55 -5.08 -0.28
N SER A 48 -12.27 -5.03 -1.58
CA SER A 48 -11.24 -4.14 -2.14
C SER A 48 -11.85 -3.32 -3.27
N ILE A 49 -11.68 -2.01 -3.19
CA ILE A 49 -12.11 -1.06 -4.21
C ILE A 49 -10.92 -0.18 -4.64
N ARG A 50 -11.01 0.39 -5.83
CA ARG A 50 -10.08 1.41 -6.32
C ARG A 50 -10.80 2.74 -6.39
N VAL A 51 -10.11 3.80 -5.99
CA VAL A 51 -10.63 5.16 -6.02
C VAL A 51 -9.63 6.05 -6.74
N ASN A 52 -10.07 6.76 -7.75
CA ASN A 52 -9.26 7.72 -8.48
C ASN A 52 -9.34 9.08 -7.81
N ILE A 53 -8.21 9.72 -7.65
CA ILE A 53 -8.08 11.08 -7.13
C ILE A 53 -7.14 11.90 -8.00
N THR A 54 -7.32 13.21 -8.02
CA THR A 54 -6.38 14.11 -8.67
C THR A 54 -5.10 14.31 -7.86
N LEU A 55 -4.03 14.76 -8.51
CA LEU A 55 -2.78 15.08 -7.82
C LEU A 55 -2.99 16.15 -6.73
N LYS A 56 -3.84 17.15 -7.00
CA LYS A 56 -4.22 18.17 -6.03
C LYS A 56 -4.90 17.57 -4.80
N GLN A 57 -5.84 16.64 -4.98
CA GLN A 57 -6.51 15.95 -3.88
C GLN A 57 -5.54 15.07 -3.07
N SER A 58 -4.55 14.46 -3.73
CA SER A 58 -3.51 13.72 -3.01
C SER A 58 -2.60 14.63 -2.20
N TYR A 59 -2.41 15.89 -2.64
CA TYR A 59 -1.61 16.90 -1.94
C TYR A 59 -2.32 17.45 -0.70
N THR A 60 -3.58 17.84 -0.84
CA THR A 60 -4.35 18.48 0.24
C THR A 60 -5.06 17.50 1.18
N GLY A 61 -5.20 16.23 0.76
CA GLY A 61 -6.16 15.31 1.34
C GLY A 61 -7.58 15.59 0.84
N THR A 62 -8.45 14.61 0.95
CA THR A 62 -9.85 14.73 0.51
C THR A 62 -10.74 13.67 1.13
N GLN A 63 -12.03 13.95 1.21
CA GLN A 63 -13.05 12.95 1.53
C GLN A 63 -13.83 12.60 0.27
N ILE A 64 -13.99 11.32 0.01
CA ILE A 64 -14.67 10.82 -1.19
C ILE A 64 -15.77 9.85 -0.80
N GLU A 65 -16.91 9.99 -1.46
CA GLU A 65 -17.97 9.00 -1.39
C GLU A 65 -17.68 7.85 -2.37
N ALA A 66 -17.31 6.70 -1.84
CA ALA A 66 -17.12 5.48 -2.61
C ALA A 66 -18.44 4.68 -2.64
N ARG A 67 -18.94 4.41 -3.84
CA ARG A 67 -20.11 3.56 -4.07
C ARG A 67 -19.67 2.22 -4.64
N PHE A 68 -20.10 1.16 -4.01
CA PHE A 68 -19.79 -0.20 -4.45
C PHE A 68 -20.94 -1.15 -4.11
N ASN A 69 -21.00 -2.28 -4.82
CA ASN A 69 -21.96 -3.33 -4.53
C ASN A 69 -21.32 -4.38 -3.64
N THR A 70 -21.99 -4.74 -2.55
CA THR A 70 -21.59 -5.87 -1.73
C THR A 70 -21.89 -7.19 -2.46
N PRO A 71 -21.23 -8.32 -2.10
CA PRO A 71 -21.53 -9.63 -2.66
C PRO A 71 -23.01 -10.05 -2.44
N ALA A 72 -23.68 -9.49 -1.45
CA ALA A 72 -25.12 -9.66 -1.22
C ALA A 72 -26.00 -8.86 -2.20
N GLY A 73 -25.42 -8.17 -3.19
CA GLY A 73 -26.14 -7.38 -4.18
C GLY A 73 -26.68 -6.04 -3.66
N ARG A 74 -26.24 -5.60 -2.49
CA ARG A 74 -26.64 -4.30 -1.92
C ARG A 74 -25.67 -3.21 -2.35
N ALA A 75 -26.20 -2.11 -2.88
CA ALA A 75 -25.40 -0.89 -3.11
C ALA A 75 -25.09 -0.23 -1.77
N GLN A 76 -23.82 0.00 -1.50
CA GLN A 76 -23.34 0.69 -0.31
C GLN A 76 -22.54 1.93 -0.70
N THR A 77 -22.80 3.03 0.01
CA THR A 77 -22.02 4.27 -0.11
C THR A 77 -21.27 4.46 1.20
N VAL A 78 -19.96 4.66 1.10
CA VAL A 78 -19.08 4.86 2.25
C VAL A 78 -18.25 6.12 2.01
N VAL A 79 -18.17 6.99 3.01
CA VAL A 79 -17.25 8.13 2.99
C VAL A 79 -15.87 7.63 3.38
N VAL A 80 -14.91 7.85 2.49
CA VAL A 80 -13.51 7.45 2.65
C VAL A 80 -12.69 8.72 2.85
N ASP A 81 -11.97 8.80 3.96
CA ASP A 81 -11.08 9.92 4.25
C ASP A 81 -9.67 9.58 3.77
N ILE A 82 -9.18 10.34 2.79
CA ILE A 82 -7.87 10.15 2.19
C ILE A 82 -6.92 11.20 2.77
N PRO A 83 -5.89 10.79 3.53
CA PRO A 83 -4.95 11.73 4.13
C PRO A 83 -4.10 12.44 3.08
N PRO A 84 -3.59 13.64 3.37
CA PRO A 84 -2.65 14.32 2.49
C PRO A 84 -1.36 13.53 2.34
N GLY A 85 -0.72 13.64 1.17
CA GLY A 85 0.53 12.97 0.87
C GLY A 85 0.40 11.54 0.34
N VAL A 86 -0.82 10.99 0.22
CA VAL A 86 -1.05 9.62 -0.25
C VAL A 86 -0.38 9.38 -1.61
N GLN A 87 0.19 8.19 -1.79
CA GLN A 87 0.84 7.79 -3.04
C GLN A 87 -0.08 6.91 -3.90
N SER A 88 0.10 6.96 -5.21
CA SER A 88 -0.62 6.07 -6.13
C SER A 88 -0.26 4.62 -5.82
N GLY A 89 -1.29 3.75 -5.75
CA GLY A 89 -1.15 2.34 -5.37
C GLY A 89 -1.19 2.09 -3.86
N GLN A 90 -1.19 3.12 -3.03
CA GLN A 90 -1.32 2.96 -1.58
C GLN A 90 -2.72 2.45 -1.22
N THR A 91 -2.77 1.46 -0.30
CA THR A 91 -4.03 0.89 0.18
C THR A 91 -4.30 1.34 1.61
N ILE A 92 -5.48 1.92 1.82
CA ILE A 92 -5.97 2.34 3.13
C ILE A 92 -7.06 1.36 3.56
N ARG A 93 -6.98 0.87 4.79
CA ARG A 93 -7.90 -0.12 5.34
C ARG A 93 -8.89 0.54 6.28
N TYR A 94 -10.17 0.32 6.02
CA TYR A 94 -11.29 0.79 6.84
C TYR A 94 -11.96 -0.41 7.52
N GLY A 95 -11.91 -0.44 8.85
CA GLY A 95 -12.47 -1.54 9.64
C GLY A 95 -14.00 -1.56 9.60
N GLY A 96 -14.60 -2.74 9.41
CA GLY A 96 -16.05 -2.92 9.51
C GLY A 96 -16.89 -2.30 8.38
N LEU A 97 -16.25 -1.88 7.28
CA LEU A 97 -16.94 -1.32 6.10
C LEU A 97 -16.96 -2.28 4.90
N GLY A 98 -16.49 -3.52 5.09
CA GLY A 98 -16.51 -4.56 4.07
C GLY A 98 -17.85 -5.30 3.97
N ASP A 99 -17.78 -6.56 3.54
CA ASP A 99 -18.93 -7.42 3.33
C ASP A 99 -19.76 -7.65 4.61
N ASP A 100 -21.07 -7.76 4.46
CA ASP A 100 -22.05 -8.06 5.49
C ASP A 100 -23.00 -9.19 5.11
N SER A 101 -22.61 -10.03 4.14
CA SER A 101 -23.47 -11.06 3.54
C SER A 101 -23.89 -12.13 4.54
N ILE A 102 -23.09 -12.44 5.54
CA ILE A 102 -23.38 -13.45 6.55
C ILE A 102 -23.91 -12.76 7.81
N PRO A 103 -25.21 -12.91 8.15
CA PRO A 103 -25.77 -12.41 9.39
C PRO A 103 -25.05 -13.05 10.59
N ASN A 104 -24.93 -12.34 11.70
CA ASN A 104 -24.28 -12.80 12.94
C ASN A 104 -22.75 -12.93 12.90
N LEU A 105 -22.09 -12.60 11.77
CA LEU A 105 -20.64 -12.44 11.74
C LEU A 105 -20.26 -10.95 11.68
N PRO A 106 -19.15 -10.55 12.32
CA PRO A 106 -18.63 -9.20 12.17
C PRO A 106 -18.39 -8.88 10.70
N ARG A 107 -18.64 -7.63 10.32
CA ARG A 107 -18.36 -7.14 8.97
C ARG A 107 -16.88 -7.29 8.63
N GLY A 108 -16.58 -7.53 7.36
CA GLY A 108 -15.23 -7.49 6.83
C GLY A 108 -14.66 -6.06 6.83
N ASN A 109 -13.43 -5.90 6.36
CA ASN A 109 -12.84 -4.58 6.17
C ASN A 109 -13.00 -4.16 4.71
N LEU A 110 -12.93 -2.84 4.48
CA LEU A 110 -12.84 -2.26 3.16
C LEU A 110 -11.40 -1.80 2.93
N ASN A 111 -10.76 -2.36 1.92
CA ASN A 111 -9.43 -1.95 1.46
C ASN A 111 -9.61 -1.03 0.26
N VAL A 112 -9.22 0.22 0.42
CA VAL A 112 -9.32 1.25 -0.62
C VAL A 112 -7.95 1.48 -1.21
N THR A 113 -7.75 1.09 -2.46
CA THR A 113 -6.51 1.38 -3.20
C THR A 113 -6.68 2.70 -3.92
N VAL A 114 -5.84 3.66 -3.58
CA VAL A 114 -5.86 5.00 -4.17
C VAL A 114 -5.07 4.99 -5.47
N VAL A 115 -5.64 5.55 -6.53
CA VAL A 115 -4.98 5.78 -7.82
C VAL A 115 -4.94 7.27 -8.05
N VAL A 116 -3.73 7.85 -8.09
CA VAL A 116 -3.56 9.27 -8.38
C VAL A 116 -3.48 9.44 -9.89
N GLU A 117 -4.38 10.26 -10.44
CA GLU A 117 -4.40 10.59 -11.85
C GLU A 117 -3.25 11.53 -12.21
N ALA A 118 -2.75 11.42 -13.44
CA ALA A 118 -1.72 12.31 -13.94
C ALA A 118 -2.28 13.74 -14.06
N ASP A 119 -1.50 14.71 -13.60
CA ASP A 119 -1.83 16.12 -13.74
C ASP A 119 -1.14 16.67 -15.00
N PRO A 120 -1.79 17.52 -15.80
CA PRO A 120 -1.23 18.04 -17.04
C PRO A 120 -0.08 19.04 -16.82
N VAL A 121 0.03 19.63 -15.64
CA VAL A 121 1.00 20.68 -15.31
C VAL A 121 2.08 20.17 -14.37
N TRP A 122 1.70 19.32 -13.42
CA TRP A 122 2.57 18.87 -12.34
C TRP A 122 2.87 17.37 -12.41
N GLU A 123 4.13 17.02 -12.24
CA GLU A 123 4.60 15.65 -12.06
C GLU A 123 5.09 15.46 -10.62
N ARG A 124 4.66 14.40 -9.96
CA ARG A 124 5.18 14.04 -8.64
C ARG A 124 6.34 13.05 -8.77
N ARG A 125 7.50 13.39 -8.20
CA ARG A 125 8.64 12.48 -8.06
C ARG A 125 8.99 12.32 -6.58
N GLY A 126 8.50 11.23 -5.98
CA GLY A 126 8.65 11.03 -4.54
C GLY A 126 7.89 12.09 -3.74
N ASN A 127 8.62 12.98 -3.07
CA ASN A 127 8.08 14.11 -2.32
C ASN A 127 8.16 15.45 -3.07
N ASP A 128 8.81 15.44 -4.24
CA ASP A 128 8.98 16.64 -5.03
C ASP A 128 7.88 16.80 -6.08
N LEU A 129 7.53 18.03 -6.36
CA LEU A 129 6.65 18.44 -7.44
C LEU A 129 7.47 19.09 -8.54
N ILE A 130 7.33 18.58 -9.76
CA ILE A 130 8.06 19.07 -10.92
C ILE A 130 7.06 19.65 -11.92
N THR A 131 7.35 20.83 -12.41
CA THR A 131 6.63 21.45 -13.53
C THR A 131 7.62 22.08 -14.48
N SER A 132 7.23 22.24 -15.72
CA SER A 132 8.01 22.93 -16.74
C SER A 132 7.20 24.07 -17.36
N PHE A 133 7.87 25.14 -17.68
CA PHE A 133 7.26 26.27 -18.37
C PHE A 133 8.24 26.84 -19.40
N ASN A 134 7.69 27.44 -20.41
CA ASN A 134 8.47 28.08 -21.48
C ASN A 134 8.68 29.55 -21.20
N ILE A 135 9.85 30.06 -21.54
CA ILE A 135 10.18 31.46 -21.57
C ILE A 135 10.67 31.85 -22.96
N SER A 136 10.51 33.07 -23.34
CA SER A 136 11.05 33.60 -24.61
C SER A 136 12.58 33.76 -24.53
N ILE A 137 13.25 33.75 -25.67
CA ILE A 137 14.70 34.00 -25.74
C ILE A 137 15.04 35.37 -25.14
N LEU A 138 14.20 36.39 -25.38
CA LEU A 138 14.39 37.73 -24.86
C LEU A 138 14.35 37.73 -23.31
N GLU A 139 13.35 37.06 -22.73
CA GLU A 139 13.25 36.88 -21.26
C GLU A 139 14.45 36.12 -20.69
N ALA A 140 14.97 35.11 -21.41
CA ALA A 140 16.15 34.38 -20.99
C ALA A 140 17.42 35.25 -21.00
N MET A 141 17.52 36.18 -21.96
CA MET A 141 18.67 37.12 -22.07
C MET A 141 18.61 38.24 -21.05
N THR A 142 17.46 38.79 -20.79
CA THR A 142 17.26 39.97 -19.91
C THR A 142 16.96 39.59 -18.46
N GLY A 143 16.50 38.36 -18.22
CA GLY A 143 15.92 37.96 -16.98
C GLY A 143 14.44 38.37 -16.85
N CYS A 144 13.69 37.67 -16.07
CA CYS A 144 12.28 37.98 -15.83
C CYS A 144 11.80 37.46 -14.47
N ILE A 145 10.59 37.80 -14.11
CA ILE A 145 9.87 37.20 -12.99
C ILE A 145 8.68 36.44 -13.57
N LYS A 146 8.60 35.13 -13.28
CA LYS A 146 7.46 34.29 -13.66
C LYS A 146 6.68 33.91 -12.42
N GLU A 147 5.37 33.92 -12.52
CA GLU A 147 4.49 33.44 -11.46
C GLU A 147 4.19 31.97 -11.70
N VAL A 148 4.49 31.14 -10.70
CA VAL A 148 4.18 29.69 -10.71
C VAL A 148 3.06 29.44 -9.71
N THR A 149 1.95 28.88 -10.16
CA THR A 149 0.85 28.51 -9.28
C THR A 149 1.10 27.12 -8.72
N SER A 150 1.27 26.99 -7.41
CA SER A 150 1.42 25.72 -6.71
C SER A 150 0.11 24.93 -6.68
N LEU A 151 0.17 23.64 -6.30
CA LEU A 151 -1.02 22.79 -6.15
C LEU A 151 -2.00 23.28 -5.06
N ASP A 152 -1.48 23.98 -4.05
CA ASP A 152 -2.31 24.63 -3.02
C ASP A 152 -3.04 25.89 -3.51
N GLY A 153 -2.73 26.34 -4.74
CA GLY A 153 -3.25 27.55 -5.32
C GLY A 153 -2.46 28.82 -4.97
N SER A 154 -1.39 28.71 -4.19
CA SER A 154 -0.50 29.85 -3.90
C SER A 154 0.30 30.23 -5.15
N ILE A 155 0.47 31.56 -5.36
CA ILE A 155 1.29 32.08 -6.44
C ILE A 155 2.68 32.35 -5.91
N ILE A 156 3.68 31.79 -6.57
CA ILE A 156 5.08 31.90 -6.20
C ILE A 156 5.80 32.72 -7.28
N PRO A 157 6.32 33.90 -6.96
CA PRO A 157 7.13 34.65 -7.91
C PRO A 157 8.53 34.01 -8.03
N LEU A 158 8.84 33.46 -9.20
CA LEU A 158 10.15 32.89 -9.50
C LEU A 158 10.99 33.91 -10.25
N LYS A 159 12.06 34.38 -9.65
CA LYS A 159 13.02 35.27 -10.28
C LYS A 159 14.01 34.51 -11.14
N ILE A 160 13.95 34.70 -12.43
CA ILE A 160 14.85 34.13 -13.42
C ILE A 160 15.95 35.11 -13.75
N ARG A 161 17.20 34.69 -13.60
CA ARG A 161 18.36 35.53 -13.88
C ARG A 161 18.59 35.64 -15.40
N ALA A 162 19.18 36.74 -15.84
CA ALA A 162 19.63 36.90 -17.21
C ALA A 162 20.71 35.88 -17.58
N GLY A 163 20.71 35.44 -18.83
CA GLY A 163 21.70 34.53 -19.38
C GLY A 163 21.51 33.05 -19.02
N ILE A 164 20.27 32.64 -18.69
CA ILE A 164 19.98 31.23 -18.45
C ILE A 164 19.92 30.44 -19.76
N HIS A 165 20.28 29.15 -19.67
CA HIS A 165 20.18 28.19 -20.79
C HIS A 165 18.90 27.36 -20.72
N ALA A 166 18.53 26.76 -21.84
CA ALA A 166 17.40 25.83 -21.89
C ALA A 166 17.68 24.61 -20.99
N GLY A 167 16.67 24.15 -20.25
CA GLY A 167 16.80 23.07 -19.31
C GLY A 167 17.36 23.47 -17.95
N ALA A 168 17.50 24.77 -17.65
CA ALA A 168 17.88 25.22 -16.30
C ALA A 168 16.78 24.87 -15.28
N GLU A 169 17.17 24.33 -14.14
CA GLU A 169 16.26 23.93 -13.06
C GLU A 169 16.32 24.91 -11.89
N PHE A 170 15.17 25.15 -11.28
CA PHE A 170 15.02 25.99 -10.10
C PHE A 170 14.31 25.22 -9.00
N ALA A 171 14.92 25.17 -7.83
CA ALA A 171 14.31 24.54 -6.66
C ALA A 171 13.60 25.58 -5.79
N ILE A 172 12.36 25.30 -5.44
CA ILE A 172 11.54 26.09 -4.52
C ILE A 172 11.32 25.24 -3.26
N GLY A 173 11.94 25.64 -2.15
CA GLY A 173 11.81 24.89 -0.90
C GLY A 173 10.41 24.97 -0.28
N GLY A 174 9.95 23.86 0.36
CA GLY A 174 8.72 23.81 1.14
C GLY A 174 7.42 23.82 0.32
N LYS A 175 7.48 23.43 -0.97
CA LYS A 175 6.31 23.34 -1.87
C LYS A 175 6.11 21.94 -2.46
N GLY A 176 6.83 20.93 -1.94
CA GLY A 176 6.59 19.51 -2.20
C GLY A 176 5.56 18.89 -1.24
N PHE A 177 5.45 17.56 -1.26
CA PHE A 177 4.58 16.77 -0.39
C PHE A 177 5.12 16.63 1.03
#